data_360ca5f272fe4381931bc6e225a62f0f
#
_entry.id   360ca5f272fe4381931bc6e225a62f0f
#
_cell.length_a   1.000
_cell.length_b   1.000
_cell.length_c   1.000
_cell.angle_alpha   90.00
_cell.angle_beta   90.00
_cell.angle_gamma   90.00
#
_symmetry.space_group_name_H-M   'P 1'
#
loop_
_entity.id
_entity.type
_entity.pdbx_description
1 polymer ?
#
loop_
_entity_poly.entity_id
_entity_poly.type
_entity_poly.pdbx_seq_one_letter_code
_entity_poly.pdbx_strand_id
1 'polypeptide(L)'
;MPDSSELIDEGIAAEKLGMLDRAESCYSLAAASEHAGVRARALTKLAGVHRSRAEWDVALEMARRAQDAARASDERAILDEATVAEANVLMCRGEFEAATAVFESLLASAPEPRLRGVVLQNLGSILAQKGQLGAAERSFSESYGFFRQAGYRRGEAIALNNYGRVALDRRNLDLAERSLEDALVVAREVEDSDLIALTTLNLAEALLQRGANKRARDLASAAFGHFGSCGNRWREVECLRLLGALHEREDCPQDAERCYERALALAEEIDARGEISSLRDALRRVRASQREKR
;
A
#
# COMPACT_ATOMS: atom_id res chain seq x y z
N MET A 1 30.67 -17.65 -10.17
CA MET A 1 29.38 -16.99 -10.34
C MET A 1 28.90 -16.61 -8.95
N PRO A 2 28.30 -15.43 -8.74
CA PRO A 2 27.72 -15.10 -7.43
C PRO A 2 26.72 -16.19 -7.02
N ASP A 3 26.61 -16.45 -5.71
CA ASP A 3 25.64 -17.39 -5.20
C ASP A 3 24.22 -16.92 -5.54
N SER A 4 23.37 -17.85 -5.94
CA SER A 4 21.99 -17.50 -6.31
C SER A 4 21.20 -16.86 -5.15
N SER A 5 21.59 -17.10 -3.90
CA SER A 5 21.03 -16.44 -2.71
C SER A 5 21.51 -14.98 -2.62
N GLU A 6 22.78 -14.71 -2.88
CA GLU A 6 23.34 -13.33 -2.94
C GLU A 6 22.65 -12.49 -4.02
N LEU A 7 22.34 -13.10 -5.18
CA LEU A 7 21.58 -12.43 -6.24
C LEU A 7 20.17 -12.01 -5.80
N ILE A 8 19.51 -12.82 -4.97
CA ILE A 8 18.19 -12.44 -4.41
C ILE A 8 18.35 -11.22 -3.48
N ASP A 9 19.37 -11.21 -2.62
CA ASP A 9 19.62 -10.10 -1.70
C ASP A 9 19.98 -8.81 -2.45
N GLU A 10 20.81 -8.90 -3.50
CA GLU A 10 21.09 -7.77 -4.39
C GLU A 10 19.83 -7.24 -5.08
N GLY A 11 18.97 -8.13 -5.57
CA GLY A 11 17.68 -7.79 -6.16
C GLY A 11 16.78 -7.04 -5.17
N ILE A 12 16.70 -7.50 -3.92
CA ILE A 12 15.94 -6.83 -2.85
C ILE A 12 16.50 -5.43 -2.57
N ALA A 13 17.82 -5.29 -2.55
CA ALA A 13 18.46 -3.98 -2.38
C ALA A 13 18.15 -3.04 -3.55
N ALA A 14 18.15 -3.55 -4.78
CA ALA A 14 17.78 -2.79 -5.97
C ALA A 14 16.29 -2.37 -5.96
N GLU A 15 15.36 -3.25 -5.54
CA GLU A 15 13.94 -2.88 -5.38
C GLU A 15 13.76 -1.73 -4.39
N LYS A 16 14.45 -1.76 -3.25
CA LYS A 16 14.39 -0.69 -2.23
C LYS A 16 14.87 0.67 -2.77
N LEU A 17 15.74 0.65 -3.77
CA LEU A 17 16.25 1.85 -4.46
C LEU A 17 15.40 2.24 -5.69
N GLY A 18 14.29 1.53 -5.96
CA GLY A 18 13.46 1.76 -7.15
C GLY A 18 14.08 1.30 -8.47
N MET A 19 15.20 0.57 -8.42
CA MET A 19 15.95 0.11 -9.60
C MET A 19 15.37 -1.22 -10.11
N LEU A 20 14.12 -1.19 -10.59
CA LEU A 20 13.35 -2.40 -10.94
C LEU A 20 14.02 -3.25 -12.03
N ASP A 21 14.68 -2.64 -13.03
CA ASP A 21 15.37 -3.39 -14.10
C ASP A 21 16.58 -4.18 -13.55
N ARG A 22 17.28 -3.60 -12.58
CA ARG A 22 18.37 -4.30 -11.89
C ARG A 22 17.84 -5.43 -11.01
N ALA A 23 16.76 -5.18 -10.28
CA ALA A 23 16.10 -6.21 -9.47
C ALA A 23 15.66 -7.39 -10.33
N GLU A 24 15.00 -7.13 -11.47
CA GLU A 24 14.59 -8.15 -12.43
C GLU A 24 15.77 -8.96 -12.96
N SER A 25 16.88 -8.29 -13.31
CA SER A 25 18.08 -8.97 -13.80
C SER A 25 18.66 -9.91 -12.73
N CYS A 26 18.77 -9.46 -11.48
CA CYS A 26 19.26 -10.27 -10.37
C CYS A 26 18.35 -11.48 -10.11
N TYR A 27 17.04 -11.26 -10.06
CA TYR A 27 16.07 -12.34 -9.82
C TYR A 27 15.99 -13.33 -10.99
N SER A 28 16.14 -12.86 -12.23
CA SER A 28 16.16 -13.74 -13.41
C SER A 28 17.37 -14.68 -13.41
N LEU A 29 18.53 -14.18 -13.01
CA LEU A 29 19.72 -15.01 -12.83
C LEU A 29 19.54 -16.01 -11.69
N ALA A 30 18.98 -15.61 -10.55
CA ALA A 30 18.71 -16.49 -9.42
C ALA A 30 17.65 -17.56 -9.75
N ALA A 31 16.68 -17.23 -10.62
CA ALA A 31 15.65 -18.16 -11.07
C ALA A 31 16.18 -19.33 -11.96
N ALA A 32 17.41 -19.22 -12.45
CA ALA A 32 18.10 -20.32 -13.13
C ALA A 32 18.77 -21.33 -12.17
N SER A 33 18.68 -21.14 -10.85
CA SER A 33 19.25 -22.01 -9.83
C SER A 33 18.73 -23.45 -9.96
N GLU A 34 19.60 -24.43 -9.78
CA GLU A 34 19.22 -25.85 -9.67
C GLU A 34 18.46 -26.12 -8.35
N HIS A 35 18.71 -25.33 -7.30
CA HIS A 35 18.00 -25.45 -6.02
C HIS A 35 16.56 -24.94 -6.14
N ALA A 36 15.61 -25.85 -6.01
CA ALA A 36 14.19 -25.56 -6.21
C ALA A 36 13.66 -24.44 -5.29
N GLY A 37 14.08 -24.40 -4.02
CA GLY A 37 13.68 -23.36 -3.08
C GLY A 37 14.21 -21.97 -3.45
N VAL A 38 15.48 -21.86 -3.89
CA VAL A 38 16.05 -20.61 -4.36
C VAL A 38 15.35 -20.13 -5.63
N ARG A 39 15.13 -21.05 -6.59
CA ARG A 39 14.38 -20.75 -7.82
C ARG A 39 12.97 -20.27 -7.53
N ALA A 40 12.26 -20.89 -6.59
CA ALA A 40 10.92 -20.48 -6.20
C ALA A 40 10.90 -19.08 -5.59
N ARG A 41 11.82 -18.76 -4.69
CA ARG A 41 11.95 -17.41 -4.08
C ARG A 41 12.24 -16.35 -5.14
N ALA A 42 13.16 -16.62 -6.06
CA ALA A 42 13.49 -15.70 -7.16
C ALA A 42 12.28 -15.44 -8.07
N LEU A 43 11.54 -16.49 -8.47
CA LEU A 43 10.32 -16.36 -9.26
C LEU A 43 9.21 -15.61 -8.54
N THR A 44 9.06 -15.80 -7.22
CA THR A 44 8.14 -15.02 -6.37
C THR A 44 8.48 -13.53 -6.40
N LYS A 45 9.77 -13.18 -6.35
CA LYS A 45 10.24 -11.80 -6.47
C LYS A 45 10.00 -11.22 -7.86
N LEU A 46 10.26 -11.98 -8.91
CA LEU A 46 9.93 -11.59 -10.30
C LEU A 46 8.43 -11.29 -10.46
N ALA A 47 7.57 -12.13 -9.91
CA ALA A 47 6.12 -11.85 -9.90
C ALA A 47 5.81 -10.49 -9.26
N GLY A 48 6.51 -10.12 -8.18
CA GLY A 48 6.40 -8.82 -7.53
C GLY A 48 6.84 -7.66 -8.44
N VAL A 49 7.98 -7.79 -9.12
CA VAL A 49 8.48 -6.77 -10.06
C VAL A 49 7.52 -6.55 -11.23
N HIS A 50 7.09 -7.62 -11.90
CA HIS A 50 6.14 -7.52 -13.02
C HIS A 50 4.77 -6.98 -12.56
N ARG A 51 4.31 -7.36 -11.36
CA ARG A 51 3.11 -6.77 -10.75
C ARG A 51 3.25 -5.26 -10.56
N SER A 52 4.42 -4.77 -10.13
CA SER A 52 4.67 -3.33 -9.96
C SER A 52 4.61 -2.55 -11.28
N ARG A 53 4.89 -3.21 -12.40
CA ARG A 53 4.80 -2.65 -13.76
C ARG A 53 3.43 -2.86 -14.41
N ALA A 54 2.47 -3.42 -13.68
CA ALA A 54 1.16 -3.80 -14.21
C ALA A 54 1.22 -4.83 -15.37
N GLU A 55 2.28 -5.63 -15.45
CA GLU A 55 2.47 -6.71 -16.41
C GLU A 55 1.82 -8.00 -15.89
N TRP A 56 0.49 -7.97 -15.77
CA TRP A 56 -0.30 -8.92 -14.99
C TRP A 56 -0.13 -10.38 -15.44
N ASP A 57 -0.12 -10.66 -16.74
CA ASP A 57 -0.02 -12.02 -17.25
C ASP A 57 1.36 -12.62 -16.97
N VAL A 58 2.43 -11.83 -17.13
CA VAL A 58 3.79 -12.24 -16.78
C VAL A 58 3.94 -12.46 -15.27
N ALA A 59 3.41 -11.55 -14.47
CA ALA A 59 3.43 -11.67 -13.01
C ALA A 59 2.73 -12.96 -12.54
N LEU A 60 1.58 -13.28 -13.13
CA LEU A 60 0.82 -14.50 -12.81
C LEU A 60 1.56 -15.77 -13.23
N GLU A 61 2.19 -15.76 -14.41
CA GLU A 61 3.05 -16.87 -14.87
C GLU A 61 4.21 -17.09 -13.91
N MET A 62 4.92 -16.02 -13.50
CA MET A 62 6.04 -16.13 -12.57
C MET A 62 5.58 -16.67 -11.20
N ALA A 63 4.43 -16.22 -10.68
CA ALA A 63 3.88 -16.73 -9.42
C ALA A 63 3.53 -18.23 -9.50
N ARG A 64 2.94 -18.69 -10.58
CA ARG A 64 2.63 -20.12 -10.80
C ARG A 64 3.90 -20.97 -10.94
N ARG A 65 4.87 -20.52 -11.72
CA ARG A 65 6.18 -21.18 -11.80
C ARG A 65 6.90 -21.22 -10.45
N ALA A 66 6.73 -20.18 -9.63
CA ALA A 66 7.25 -20.17 -8.26
C ALA A 66 6.61 -21.27 -7.41
N GLN A 67 5.29 -21.47 -7.50
CA GLN A 67 4.60 -22.56 -6.79
C GLN A 67 5.08 -23.93 -7.24
N ASP A 68 5.26 -24.14 -8.55
CA ASP A 68 5.76 -25.42 -9.09
C ASP A 68 7.17 -25.73 -8.57
N ALA A 69 8.04 -24.72 -8.55
CA ALA A 69 9.38 -24.85 -7.99
C ALA A 69 9.33 -25.08 -6.47
N ALA A 70 8.43 -24.41 -5.76
CA ALA A 70 8.25 -24.57 -4.31
C ALA A 70 7.76 -25.98 -3.93
N ARG A 71 6.84 -26.55 -4.72
CA ARG A 71 6.42 -27.97 -4.54
C ARG A 71 7.58 -28.94 -4.69
N ALA A 72 8.54 -28.65 -5.58
CA ALA A 72 9.72 -29.47 -5.77
C ALA A 72 10.77 -29.31 -4.67
N SER A 73 10.70 -28.24 -3.84
CA SER A 73 11.61 -28.00 -2.72
C SER A 73 11.16 -28.67 -1.42
N ASP A 74 9.92 -29.14 -1.35
CA ASP A 74 9.25 -29.65 -0.14
C ASP A 74 9.23 -28.64 1.04
N GLU A 75 9.43 -27.34 0.74
CA GLU A 75 9.42 -26.27 1.72
C GLU A 75 8.06 -25.57 1.74
N ARG A 76 7.20 -25.92 2.67
CA ARG A 76 5.83 -25.38 2.78
C ARG A 76 5.79 -23.85 2.84
N ALA A 77 6.68 -23.23 3.58
CA ALA A 77 6.72 -21.78 3.72
C ALA A 77 6.94 -21.06 2.38
N ILE A 78 7.80 -21.63 1.52
CA ILE A 78 8.07 -21.07 0.18
C ILE A 78 6.84 -21.20 -0.73
N LEU A 79 6.14 -22.33 -0.65
CA LEU A 79 4.90 -22.55 -1.40
C LEU A 79 3.82 -21.55 -0.97
N ASP A 80 3.68 -21.32 0.32
CA ASP A 80 2.71 -20.37 0.86
C ASP A 80 3.04 -18.94 0.41
N GLU A 81 4.30 -18.51 0.42
CA GLU A 81 4.74 -17.21 -0.10
C GLU A 81 4.44 -17.05 -1.61
N ALA A 82 4.73 -18.07 -2.41
CA ALA A 82 4.42 -18.07 -3.84
C ALA A 82 2.91 -18.02 -4.11
N THR A 83 2.10 -18.68 -3.26
CA THR A 83 0.64 -18.66 -3.36
C THR A 83 0.08 -17.27 -2.97
N VAL A 84 0.65 -16.62 -1.97
CA VAL A 84 0.33 -15.21 -1.67
C VAL A 84 0.68 -14.29 -2.84
N ALA A 85 1.80 -14.53 -3.52
CA ALA A 85 2.17 -13.72 -4.68
C ALA A 85 1.14 -13.84 -5.81
N GLU A 86 0.64 -15.05 -6.13
CA GLU A 86 -0.45 -15.24 -7.10
C GLU A 86 -1.70 -14.45 -6.69
N ALA A 87 -2.15 -14.62 -5.45
CA ALA A 87 -3.33 -13.93 -4.95
C ALA A 87 -3.18 -12.40 -4.99
N ASN A 88 -1.98 -11.87 -4.71
CA ASN A 88 -1.70 -10.44 -4.81
C ASN A 88 -1.76 -9.94 -6.27
N VAL A 89 -1.30 -10.72 -7.24
CA VAL A 89 -1.43 -10.36 -8.67
C VAL A 89 -2.91 -10.33 -9.07
N LEU A 90 -3.70 -11.35 -8.71
CA LEU A 90 -5.14 -11.40 -8.96
C LEU A 90 -5.87 -10.20 -8.33
N MET A 91 -5.52 -9.86 -7.09
CA MET A 91 -6.09 -8.70 -6.39
C MET A 91 -5.78 -7.38 -7.12
N CYS A 92 -4.53 -7.16 -7.56
CA CYS A 92 -4.14 -5.95 -8.27
C CYS A 92 -4.77 -5.87 -9.67
N ARG A 93 -5.03 -7.01 -10.31
CA ARG A 93 -5.75 -7.11 -11.58
C ARG A 93 -7.26 -6.86 -11.43
N GLY A 94 -7.78 -6.83 -10.20
CA GLY A 94 -9.20 -6.64 -9.89
C GLY A 94 -10.01 -7.95 -9.85
N GLU A 95 -9.36 -9.11 -9.93
CA GLU A 95 -9.98 -10.43 -9.84
C GLU A 95 -10.20 -10.84 -8.37
N PHE A 96 -11.01 -10.04 -7.66
CA PHE A 96 -11.17 -10.14 -6.21
C PHE A 96 -11.75 -11.49 -5.75
N GLU A 97 -12.65 -12.10 -6.52
CA GLU A 97 -13.24 -13.40 -6.20
C GLU A 97 -12.18 -14.50 -6.25
N ALA A 98 -11.36 -14.51 -7.30
CA ALA A 98 -10.27 -15.48 -7.45
C ALA A 98 -9.19 -15.28 -6.35
N ALA A 99 -8.80 -14.04 -6.09
CA ALA A 99 -7.85 -13.72 -5.00
C ALA A 99 -8.38 -14.17 -3.63
N THR A 100 -9.68 -13.91 -3.35
CA THR A 100 -10.32 -14.31 -2.09
C THR A 100 -10.29 -15.83 -1.94
N ALA A 101 -10.64 -16.60 -2.97
CA ALA A 101 -10.62 -18.06 -2.92
C ALA A 101 -9.22 -18.62 -2.60
N VAL A 102 -8.17 -18.04 -3.19
CA VAL A 102 -6.78 -18.42 -2.90
C VAL A 102 -6.41 -18.10 -1.45
N PHE A 103 -6.75 -16.90 -0.95
CA PHE A 103 -6.47 -16.51 0.44
C PHE A 103 -7.24 -17.37 1.45
N GLU A 104 -8.50 -17.69 1.20
CA GLU A 104 -9.29 -18.57 2.06
C GLU A 104 -8.72 -19.99 2.11
N SER A 105 -8.26 -20.52 0.97
CA SER A 105 -7.56 -21.80 0.91
C SER A 105 -6.27 -21.81 1.75
N LEU A 106 -5.51 -20.71 1.70
CA LEU A 106 -4.33 -20.54 2.55
C LEU A 106 -4.70 -20.54 4.04
N LEU A 107 -5.74 -19.81 4.45
CA LEU A 107 -6.20 -19.80 5.85
C LEU A 107 -6.65 -21.19 6.32
N ALA A 108 -7.34 -21.94 5.47
CA ALA A 108 -7.80 -23.30 5.77
C ALA A 108 -6.64 -24.28 6.00
N SER A 109 -5.48 -24.05 5.41
CA SER A 109 -4.27 -24.84 5.62
C SER A 109 -3.56 -24.61 6.96
N ALA A 110 -4.15 -23.79 7.84
CA ALA A 110 -3.65 -23.41 9.15
C ALA A 110 -2.19 -22.89 9.13
N PRO A 111 -1.88 -21.85 8.37
CA PRO A 111 -0.54 -21.30 8.22
C PRO A 111 -0.04 -20.70 9.55
N GLU A 112 1.27 -20.46 9.62
CA GLU A 112 1.88 -19.79 10.75
C GLU A 112 1.29 -18.38 11.00
N PRO A 113 1.42 -17.82 12.21
CA PRO A 113 0.77 -16.54 12.57
C PRO A 113 1.11 -15.39 11.64
N ARG A 114 2.38 -15.26 11.21
CA ARG A 114 2.79 -14.20 10.29
C ARG A 114 2.04 -14.27 8.96
N LEU A 115 1.93 -15.44 8.38
CA LEU A 115 1.22 -15.65 7.12
C LEU A 115 -0.29 -15.42 7.27
N ARG A 116 -0.89 -15.87 8.39
CA ARG A 116 -2.28 -15.54 8.72
C ARG A 116 -2.52 -14.04 8.74
N GLY A 117 -1.61 -13.30 9.38
CA GLY A 117 -1.67 -11.84 9.40
C GLY A 117 -1.64 -11.24 7.99
N VAL A 118 -0.72 -11.71 7.12
CA VAL A 118 -0.61 -11.25 5.72
C VAL A 118 -1.90 -11.54 4.93
N VAL A 119 -2.42 -12.75 5.03
CA VAL A 119 -3.63 -13.14 4.30
C VAL A 119 -4.85 -12.34 4.75
N LEU A 120 -5.05 -12.19 6.07
CA LEU A 120 -6.16 -11.40 6.62
C LEU A 120 -6.06 -9.92 6.24
N GLN A 121 -4.83 -9.36 6.18
CA GLN A 121 -4.62 -8.00 5.70
C GLN A 121 -5.05 -7.83 4.25
N ASN A 122 -4.70 -8.76 3.38
CA ASN A 122 -5.09 -8.71 1.97
C ASN A 122 -6.60 -8.90 1.78
N LEU A 123 -7.22 -9.84 2.51
CA LEU A 123 -8.67 -10.00 2.54
C LEU A 123 -9.37 -8.74 3.04
N GLY A 124 -8.84 -8.11 4.09
CA GLY A 124 -9.33 -6.83 4.59
C GLY A 124 -9.28 -5.73 3.52
N SER A 125 -8.20 -5.69 2.73
CA SER A 125 -8.06 -4.73 1.62
C SER A 125 -9.10 -4.99 0.51
N ILE A 126 -9.34 -6.24 0.13
CA ILE A 126 -10.40 -6.60 -0.83
C ILE A 126 -11.78 -6.19 -0.30
N LEU A 127 -12.07 -6.49 0.96
CA LEU A 127 -13.34 -6.14 1.60
C LEU A 127 -13.56 -4.62 1.65
N ALA A 128 -12.51 -3.85 1.95
CA ALA A 128 -12.57 -2.39 1.95
C ALA A 128 -12.87 -1.84 0.55
N GLN A 129 -12.22 -2.36 -0.50
CA GLN A 129 -12.47 -1.97 -1.89
C GLN A 129 -13.89 -2.32 -2.35
N LYS A 130 -14.48 -3.41 -1.83
CA LYS A 130 -15.88 -3.78 -2.05
C LYS A 130 -16.87 -2.97 -1.19
N GLY A 131 -16.42 -2.00 -0.40
CA GLY A 131 -17.26 -1.20 0.50
C GLY A 131 -17.74 -1.95 1.74
N GLN A 132 -17.26 -3.17 1.99
CA GLN A 132 -17.65 -4.01 3.15
C GLN A 132 -16.82 -3.62 4.38
N LEU A 133 -16.90 -2.34 4.76
CA LEU A 133 -16.00 -1.70 5.74
C LEU A 133 -16.01 -2.39 7.11
N GLY A 134 -17.17 -2.91 7.58
CA GLY A 134 -17.25 -3.62 8.85
C GLY A 134 -16.54 -4.98 8.84
N ALA A 135 -16.53 -5.68 7.71
CA ALA A 135 -15.77 -6.91 7.54
C ALA A 135 -14.27 -6.62 7.40
N ALA A 136 -13.91 -5.58 6.64
CA ALA A 136 -12.52 -5.13 6.51
C ALA A 136 -11.91 -4.77 7.86
N GLU A 137 -12.65 -4.04 8.70
CA GLU A 137 -12.23 -3.67 10.04
C GLU A 137 -11.90 -4.90 10.90
N ARG A 138 -12.76 -5.94 10.88
CA ARG A 138 -12.48 -7.18 11.59
C ARG A 138 -11.23 -7.87 11.07
N SER A 139 -11.09 -7.98 9.75
CA SER A 139 -9.91 -8.61 9.13
C SER A 139 -8.61 -7.90 9.50
N PHE A 140 -8.57 -6.57 9.51
CA PHE A 140 -7.37 -5.82 9.91
C PHE A 140 -7.07 -5.95 11.41
N SER A 141 -8.11 -5.98 12.27
CA SER A 141 -7.94 -6.22 13.70
C SER A 141 -7.37 -7.61 14.00
N GLU A 142 -7.87 -8.64 13.33
CA GLU A 142 -7.35 -10.00 13.44
C GLU A 142 -5.92 -10.11 12.89
N SER A 143 -5.65 -9.49 11.74
CA SER A 143 -4.31 -9.39 11.14
C SER A 143 -3.31 -8.80 12.13
N TYR A 144 -3.66 -7.69 12.79
CA TYR A 144 -2.85 -7.08 13.84
C TYR A 144 -2.54 -8.05 14.98
N GLY A 145 -3.56 -8.80 15.45
CA GLY A 145 -3.38 -9.81 16.49
C GLY A 145 -2.36 -10.89 16.10
N PHE A 146 -2.43 -11.39 14.87
CA PHE A 146 -1.50 -12.40 14.36
C PHE A 146 -0.08 -11.83 14.14
N PHE A 147 0.07 -10.60 13.66
CA PHE A 147 1.39 -9.98 13.54
C PHE A 147 2.04 -9.76 14.89
N ARG A 148 1.28 -9.37 15.91
CA ARG A 148 1.77 -9.30 17.30
C ARG A 148 2.23 -10.66 17.81
N GLN A 149 1.44 -11.71 17.59
CA GLN A 149 1.82 -13.08 17.96
C GLN A 149 3.12 -13.52 17.28
N ALA A 150 3.31 -13.09 16.02
CA ALA A 150 4.52 -13.41 15.25
C ALA A 150 5.73 -12.51 15.56
N GLY A 151 5.57 -11.46 16.37
CA GLY A 151 6.60 -10.43 16.58
C GLY A 151 6.95 -9.63 15.33
N TYR A 152 6.03 -9.59 14.33
CA TYR A 152 6.28 -8.93 13.06
C TYR A 152 5.84 -7.46 13.12
N ARG A 153 6.70 -6.61 13.70
CA ARG A 153 6.43 -5.19 13.99
C ARG A 153 6.00 -4.39 12.76
N ARG A 154 6.66 -4.59 11.60
CA ARG A 154 6.25 -3.91 10.36
C ARG A 154 4.82 -4.25 9.96
N GLY A 155 4.43 -5.52 10.07
CA GLY A 155 3.06 -5.97 9.82
C GLY A 155 2.05 -5.35 10.79
N GLU A 156 2.40 -5.23 12.08
CA GLU A 156 1.57 -4.56 13.08
C GLU A 156 1.26 -3.12 12.67
N ALA A 157 2.27 -2.35 12.25
CA ALA A 157 2.09 -0.97 11.82
C ALA A 157 1.19 -0.86 10.58
N ILE A 158 1.37 -1.74 9.59
CA ILE A 158 0.55 -1.77 8.38
C ILE A 158 -0.92 -2.12 8.73
N ALA A 159 -1.14 -3.12 9.58
CA ALA A 159 -2.49 -3.52 9.97
C ALA A 159 -3.22 -2.40 10.75
N LEU A 160 -2.52 -1.73 11.69
CA LEU A 160 -3.06 -0.58 12.42
C LEU A 160 -3.37 0.60 11.49
N ASN A 161 -2.50 0.89 10.52
CA ASN A 161 -2.76 1.93 9.52
C ASN A 161 -4.02 1.64 8.71
N ASN A 162 -4.17 0.41 8.21
CA ASN A 162 -5.33 0.00 7.43
C ASN A 162 -6.61 -0.03 8.28
N TYR A 163 -6.51 -0.46 9.53
CA TYR A 163 -7.59 -0.42 10.51
C TYR A 163 -8.07 1.02 10.75
N GLY A 164 -7.13 1.94 10.99
CA GLY A 164 -7.42 3.35 11.16
C GLY A 164 -8.01 3.99 9.91
N ARG A 165 -7.55 3.61 8.72
CA ARG A 165 -8.11 4.08 7.45
C ARG A 165 -9.57 3.66 7.27
N VAL A 166 -9.89 2.39 7.53
CA VAL A 166 -11.28 1.90 7.46
C VAL A 166 -12.15 2.57 8.53
N ALA A 167 -11.63 2.80 9.73
CA ALA A 167 -12.33 3.54 10.77
C ALA A 167 -12.68 4.97 10.31
N LEU A 168 -11.75 5.63 9.60
CA LEU A 168 -11.97 6.94 9.00
C LEU A 168 -13.09 6.91 7.95
N ASP A 169 -13.09 5.93 7.06
CA ASP A 169 -14.12 5.75 6.03
C ASP A 169 -15.50 5.48 6.65
N ARG A 170 -15.54 4.85 7.82
CA ARG A 170 -16.75 4.63 8.64
C ARG A 170 -17.14 5.82 9.52
N ARG A 171 -16.42 6.93 9.45
CA ARG A 171 -16.62 8.13 10.29
C ARG A 171 -16.41 7.90 11.79
N ASN A 172 -15.72 6.83 12.18
CA ASN A 172 -15.30 6.61 13.56
C ASN A 172 -13.96 7.31 13.82
N LEU A 173 -14.01 8.64 14.00
CA LEU A 173 -12.82 9.49 14.07
C LEU A 173 -11.95 9.20 15.30
N ASP A 174 -12.55 8.78 16.43
CA ASP A 174 -11.79 8.44 17.62
C ASP A 174 -10.95 7.18 17.44
N LEU A 175 -11.55 6.15 16.80
CA LEU A 175 -10.84 4.93 16.49
C LEU A 175 -9.77 5.17 15.42
N ALA A 176 -10.09 5.96 14.39
CA ALA A 176 -9.15 6.30 13.32
C ALA A 176 -7.91 6.99 13.89
N GLU A 177 -8.08 8.04 14.67
CA GLU A 177 -6.96 8.80 15.25
C GLU A 177 -6.08 7.90 16.12
N ARG A 178 -6.65 7.16 17.09
CA ARG A 178 -5.89 6.26 17.95
C ARG A 178 -5.11 5.21 17.16
N SER A 179 -5.77 4.51 16.23
CA SER A 179 -5.13 3.45 15.46
C SER A 179 -4.01 3.97 14.56
N LEU A 180 -4.17 5.17 14.00
CA LEU A 180 -3.13 5.81 13.17
C LEU A 180 -1.97 6.36 14.03
N GLU A 181 -2.24 6.86 15.23
CA GLU A 181 -1.18 7.25 16.19
C GLU A 181 -0.37 6.02 16.62
N ASP A 182 -1.04 4.92 16.98
CA ASP A 182 -0.38 3.66 17.32
C ASP A 182 0.44 3.10 16.14
N ALA A 183 -0.12 3.15 14.93
CA ALA A 183 0.59 2.75 13.71
C ALA A 183 1.85 3.59 13.49
N LEU A 184 1.78 4.90 13.73
CA LEU A 184 2.89 5.81 13.55
C LEU A 184 4.02 5.56 14.57
N VAL A 185 3.67 5.20 15.82
CA VAL A 185 4.66 4.80 16.84
C VAL A 185 5.43 3.57 16.35
N VAL A 186 4.70 2.51 15.93
CA VAL A 186 5.33 1.26 15.49
C VAL A 186 6.12 1.44 14.19
N ALA A 187 5.61 2.26 13.24
CA ALA A 187 6.32 2.55 12.00
C ALA A 187 7.66 3.26 12.24
N ARG A 188 7.73 4.16 13.24
CA ARG A 188 8.97 4.81 13.68
C ARG A 188 9.96 3.83 14.32
N GLU A 189 9.48 2.89 15.14
CA GLU A 189 10.33 1.86 15.75
C GLU A 189 11.00 0.96 14.71
N VAL A 190 10.35 0.71 13.58
CA VAL A 190 10.90 -0.10 12.47
C VAL A 190 11.60 0.74 11.40
N GLU A 191 11.68 2.05 11.58
CA GLU A 191 12.34 3.02 10.70
C GLU A 191 11.86 2.94 9.23
N ASP A 192 10.57 2.59 9.00
CA ASP A 192 9.97 2.51 7.67
C ASP A 192 9.46 3.91 7.25
N SER A 193 10.29 4.66 6.54
CA SER A 193 10.01 6.04 6.15
C SER A 193 8.74 6.19 5.30
N ASP A 194 8.48 5.23 4.40
CA ASP A 194 7.28 5.24 3.54
C ASP A 194 6.01 4.97 4.35
N LEU A 195 6.08 4.02 5.28
CA LEU A 195 4.95 3.72 6.17
C LEU A 195 4.69 4.87 7.15
N ILE A 196 5.74 5.53 7.65
CA ILE A 196 5.63 6.75 8.46
C ILE A 196 4.89 7.82 7.67
N ALA A 197 5.31 8.11 6.44
CA ALA A 197 4.70 9.14 5.60
C ALA A 197 3.24 8.81 5.24
N LEU A 198 2.95 7.55 4.88
CA LEU A 198 1.59 7.10 4.59
C LEU A 198 0.67 7.22 5.81
N THR A 199 1.13 6.75 6.96
CA THR A 199 0.35 6.84 8.21
C THR A 199 0.15 8.29 8.63
N THR A 200 1.17 9.14 8.44
CA THR A 200 1.09 10.59 8.69
C THR A 200 0.03 11.25 7.81
N LEU A 201 -0.05 10.89 6.52
CA LEU A 201 -1.07 11.39 5.60
C LEU A 201 -2.49 10.97 6.04
N ASN A 202 -2.68 9.69 6.39
CA ASN A 202 -3.97 9.18 6.86
C ASN A 202 -4.39 9.85 8.18
N LEU A 203 -3.45 10.10 9.09
CA LEU A 203 -3.72 10.83 10.33
C LEU A 203 -4.08 12.29 10.06
N ALA A 204 -3.43 12.94 9.09
CA ALA A 204 -3.78 14.31 8.68
C ALA A 204 -5.23 14.37 8.15
N GLU A 205 -5.66 13.37 7.38
CA GLU A 205 -7.04 13.28 6.91
C GLU A 205 -8.04 13.10 8.06
N ALA A 206 -7.74 12.24 9.03
CA ALA A 206 -8.56 12.07 10.23
C ALA A 206 -8.70 13.38 11.03
N LEU A 207 -7.60 14.10 11.23
CA LEU A 207 -7.57 15.38 11.92
C LEU A 207 -8.29 16.48 11.15
N LEU A 208 -8.21 16.50 9.81
CA LEU A 208 -9.01 17.40 8.99
C LEU A 208 -10.51 17.14 9.22
N GLN A 209 -10.95 15.89 9.20
CA GLN A 209 -12.36 15.56 9.44
C GLN A 209 -12.82 15.94 10.86
N ARG A 210 -11.94 15.89 11.84
CA ARG A 210 -12.18 16.33 13.23
C ARG A 210 -12.16 17.86 13.39
N GLY A 211 -11.63 18.60 12.43
CA GLY A 211 -11.49 20.07 12.49
C GLY A 211 -10.19 20.55 13.13
N ALA A 212 -9.24 19.67 13.41
CA ALA A 212 -7.92 20.02 13.93
C ALA A 212 -6.97 20.51 12.80
N ASN A 213 -7.38 21.56 12.08
CA ASN A 213 -6.81 21.99 10.81
C ASN A 213 -5.30 22.27 10.87
N LYS A 214 -4.81 22.95 11.94
CA LYS A 214 -3.38 23.27 12.07
C LYS A 214 -2.52 22.00 12.09
N ARG A 215 -2.86 21.04 12.99
CA ARG A 215 -2.14 19.76 13.11
C ARG A 215 -2.23 18.96 11.83
N ALA A 216 -3.41 18.92 11.19
CA ALA A 216 -3.63 18.25 9.91
C ALA A 216 -2.70 18.80 8.82
N ARG A 217 -2.55 20.14 8.73
CA ARG A 217 -1.69 20.80 7.75
C ARG A 217 -0.22 20.47 7.97
N ASP A 218 0.25 20.55 9.22
CA ASP A 218 1.65 20.26 9.54
C ASP A 218 2.01 18.82 9.11
N LEU A 219 1.13 17.85 9.40
CA LEU A 219 1.30 16.46 9.02
C LEU A 219 1.20 16.24 7.49
N ALA A 220 0.20 16.84 6.82
CA ALA A 220 0.05 16.73 5.37
C ALA A 220 1.27 17.31 4.63
N SER A 221 1.81 18.42 5.11
CA SER A 221 3.03 19.04 4.55
C SER A 221 4.26 18.17 4.74
N ALA A 222 4.41 17.53 5.90
CA ALA A 222 5.50 16.60 6.16
C ALA A 222 5.43 15.37 5.24
N ALA A 223 4.25 14.77 5.09
CA ALA A 223 4.02 13.65 4.17
C ALA A 223 4.30 14.04 2.71
N PHE A 224 3.84 15.24 2.30
CA PHE A 224 4.11 15.78 0.96
C PHE A 224 5.61 15.92 0.68
N GLY A 225 6.39 16.43 1.65
CA GLY A 225 7.84 16.56 1.52
C GLY A 225 8.52 15.20 1.30
N HIS A 226 8.11 14.17 2.04
CA HIS A 226 8.63 12.82 1.86
C HIS A 226 8.29 12.24 0.48
N PHE A 227 7.01 12.24 0.09
CA PHE A 227 6.58 11.66 -1.19
C PHE A 227 7.15 12.41 -2.39
N GLY A 228 7.34 13.73 -2.28
CA GLY A 228 8.05 14.52 -3.29
C GLY A 228 9.51 14.12 -3.44
N SER A 229 10.20 13.82 -2.34
CA SER A 229 11.61 13.43 -2.37
C SER A 229 11.84 12.02 -2.98
N CYS A 230 10.88 11.11 -2.81
CA CYS A 230 10.95 9.77 -3.41
C CYS A 230 10.20 9.66 -4.75
N GLY A 231 9.62 10.75 -5.28
CA GLY A 231 8.94 10.77 -6.57
C GLY A 231 7.62 10.00 -6.63
N ASN A 232 6.97 9.77 -5.48
CA ASN A 232 5.68 9.08 -5.43
C ASN A 232 4.53 10.03 -5.82
N ARG A 233 4.34 10.22 -7.13
CA ARG A 233 3.37 11.16 -7.72
C ARG A 233 1.95 10.93 -7.24
N TRP A 234 1.54 9.66 -7.08
CA TRP A 234 0.21 9.35 -6.58
C TRP A 234 -0.02 9.93 -5.17
N ARG A 235 0.92 9.72 -4.26
CA ARG A 235 0.83 10.23 -2.88
C ARG A 235 1.01 11.74 -2.82
N GLU A 236 1.78 12.33 -3.72
CA GLU A 236 1.85 13.80 -3.84
C GLU A 236 0.47 14.39 -4.19
N VAL A 237 -0.27 13.77 -5.11
CA VAL A 237 -1.65 14.18 -5.47
C VAL A 237 -2.56 14.13 -4.24
N GLU A 238 -2.54 13.05 -3.48
CA GLU A 238 -3.36 12.92 -2.26
C GLU A 238 -3.01 14.00 -1.21
N CYS A 239 -1.72 14.26 -0.98
CA CYS A 239 -1.28 15.30 -0.06
C CYS A 239 -1.75 16.69 -0.51
N LEU A 240 -1.58 17.03 -1.78
CA LEU A 240 -1.99 18.34 -2.33
C LEU A 240 -3.52 18.51 -2.28
N ARG A 241 -4.28 17.46 -2.55
CA ARG A 241 -5.74 17.45 -2.40
C ARG A 241 -6.15 17.75 -0.96
N LEU A 242 -5.49 17.12 0.02
CA LEU A 242 -5.74 17.34 1.44
C LEU A 242 -5.37 18.77 1.87
N LEU A 243 -4.21 19.29 1.42
CA LEU A 243 -3.78 20.66 1.70
C LEU A 243 -4.76 21.68 1.08
N GLY A 244 -5.24 21.42 -0.15
CA GLY A 244 -6.28 22.25 -0.77
C GLY A 244 -7.57 22.28 0.06
N ALA A 245 -8.03 21.14 0.55
CA ALA A 245 -9.21 21.08 1.42
C ALA A 245 -9.01 21.79 2.78
N LEU A 246 -7.80 21.77 3.33
CA LEU A 246 -7.45 22.55 4.52
C LEU A 246 -7.52 24.04 4.25
N HIS A 247 -6.98 24.52 3.12
CA HIS A 247 -7.05 25.92 2.74
C HIS A 247 -8.49 26.38 2.45
N GLU A 248 -9.35 25.53 1.87
CA GLU A 248 -10.78 25.85 1.74
C GLU A 248 -11.43 26.08 3.13
N ARG A 249 -11.15 25.24 4.12
CA ARG A 249 -11.69 25.39 5.49
C ARG A 249 -11.19 26.63 6.23
N GLU A 250 -10.05 27.14 5.84
CA GLU A 250 -9.43 28.33 6.42
C GLU A 250 -9.76 29.62 5.69
N ASP A 251 -10.67 29.52 4.75
CA ASP A 251 -11.09 30.65 3.89
C ASP A 251 -9.94 31.29 3.10
N CYS A 252 -8.98 30.44 2.68
CA CYS A 252 -7.83 30.81 1.84
C CYS A 252 -7.99 30.27 0.42
N PRO A 253 -8.95 30.76 -0.39
CA PRO A 253 -9.32 30.14 -1.66
C PRO A 253 -8.21 30.21 -2.72
N GLN A 254 -7.30 31.21 -2.67
CA GLN A 254 -6.17 31.30 -3.59
C GLN A 254 -5.15 30.18 -3.35
N ASP A 255 -4.89 29.85 -2.08
CA ASP A 255 -3.99 28.76 -1.74
C ASP A 255 -4.62 27.39 -2.02
N ALA A 256 -5.92 27.25 -1.77
CA ALA A 256 -6.68 26.06 -2.16
C ALA A 256 -6.60 25.82 -3.67
N GLU A 257 -6.83 26.86 -4.48
CA GLU A 257 -6.76 26.78 -5.95
C GLU A 257 -5.37 26.33 -6.40
N ARG A 258 -4.30 26.94 -5.88
CA ARG A 258 -2.92 26.55 -6.22
C ARG A 258 -2.61 25.08 -5.88
N CYS A 259 -3.08 24.60 -4.73
CA CYS A 259 -2.90 23.20 -4.35
C CYS A 259 -3.63 22.26 -5.30
N TYR A 260 -4.88 22.55 -5.64
CA TYR A 260 -5.67 21.72 -6.54
C TYR A 260 -5.18 21.76 -7.99
N GLU A 261 -4.70 22.90 -8.49
CA GLU A 261 -4.10 23.01 -9.82
C GLU A 261 -2.83 22.15 -9.93
N ARG A 262 -1.98 22.21 -8.92
CA ARG A 262 -0.78 21.37 -8.86
C ARG A 262 -1.12 19.90 -8.75
N ALA A 263 -2.10 19.55 -7.92
CA ALA A 263 -2.58 18.18 -7.81
C ALA A 263 -3.15 17.67 -9.15
N LEU A 264 -3.92 18.51 -9.87
CA LEU A 264 -4.49 18.16 -11.15
C LEU A 264 -3.40 17.92 -12.22
N ALA A 265 -2.40 18.76 -12.28
CA ALA A 265 -1.29 18.59 -13.22
C ALA A 265 -0.56 17.26 -12.99
N LEU A 266 -0.27 16.90 -11.72
CA LEU A 266 0.34 15.62 -11.37
C LEU A 266 -0.59 14.43 -11.66
N ALA A 267 -1.89 14.56 -11.38
CA ALA A 267 -2.88 13.52 -11.66
C ALA A 267 -3.02 13.24 -13.16
N GLU A 268 -2.93 14.29 -14.02
CA GLU A 268 -2.92 14.17 -15.46
C GLU A 268 -1.64 13.50 -15.97
N GLU A 269 -0.48 13.82 -15.38
CA GLU A 269 0.81 13.18 -15.70
C GLU A 269 0.77 11.64 -15.49
N ILE A 270 0.05 11.17 -14.45
CA ILE A 270 -0.03 9.73 -14.11
C ILE A 270 -1.34 9.05 -14.57
N ASP A 271 -2.15 9.71 -15.39
CA ASP A 271 -3.50 9.25 -15.84
C ASP A 271 -4.44 8.79 -14.68
N ALA A 272 -4.41 9.51 -13.56
CA ALA A 272 -5.24 9.20 -12.38
C ALA A 272 -6.69 9.70 -12.57
N ARG A 273 -7.46 9.07 -13.46
CA ARG A 273 -8.78 9.54 -13.93
C ARG A 273 -9.77 9.87 -12.82
N GLY A 274 -9.83 9.08 -11.76
CA GLY A 274 -10.71 9.34 -10.61
C GLY A 274 -10.36 10.62 -9.88
N GLU A 275 -9.08 10.86 -9.63
CA GLU A 275 -8.57 12.07 -8.97
C GLU A 275 -8.76 13.30 -9.89
N ILE A 276 -8.51 13.18 -11.19
CA ILE A 276 -8.71 14.26 -12.17
C ILE A 276 -10.13 14.81 -12.10
N SER A 277 -11.15 13.94 -12.09
CA SER A 277 -12.55 14.36 -11.99
C SER A 277 -12.84 15.10 -10.68
N SER A 278 -12.40 14.52 -9.56
CA SER A 278 -12.58 15.08 -8.20
C SER A 278 -11.90 16.45 -8.06
N LEU A 279 -10.67 16.59 -8.57
CA LEU A 279 -9.90 17.83 -8.50
C LEU A 279 -10.50 18.94 -9.38
N ARG A 280 -11.02 18.61 -10.55
CA ARG A 280 -11.74 19.57 -11.41
C ARG A 280 -13.01 20.09 -10.73
N ASP A 281 -13.71 19.23 -9.99
CA ASP A 281 -14.88 19.65 -9.22
C ASP A 281 -14.50 20.56 -8.06
N ALA A 282 -13.43 20.24 -7.34
CA ALA A 282 -12.88 21.08 -6.27
C ALA A 282 -12.49 22.47 -6.80
N LEU A 283 -11.77 22.54 -7.91
CA LEU A 283 -11.41 23.80 -8.56
C LEU A 283 -12.63 24.64 -8.97
N ARG A 284 -13.67 24.00 -9.52
CA ARG A 284 -14.92 24.70 -9.86
C ARG A 284 -15.56 25.32 -8.63
N ARG A 285 -15.63 24.62 -7.52
CA ARG A 285 -16.20 25.13 -6.24
C ARG A 285 -15.40 26.33 -5.74
N VAL A 286 -14.08 26.20 -5.66
CA VAL A 286 -13.20 27.29 -5.14
C VAL A 286 -13.33 28.54 -6.01
N ARG A 287 -13.32 28.42 -7.34
CA ARG A 287 -13.45 29.54 -8.28
C ARG A 287 -14.83 30.22 -8.21
N ALA A 288 -15.88 29.45 -7.99
CA ALA A 288 -17.22 30.00 -7.76
C ALA A 288 -17.26 30.84 -6.48
N SER A 289 -16.76 30.31 -5.37
CA SER A 289 -16.69 31.03 -4.10
C SER A 289 -15.86 32.33 -4.16
N GLN A 290 -14.79 32.36 -4.95
CA GLN A 290 -13.99 33.57 -5.17
C GLN A 290 -14.76 34.65 -5.95
N ARG A 291 -15.62 34.26 -6.89
CA ARG A 291 -16.44 35.21 -7.67
C ARG A 291 -17.55 35.84 -6.84
N GLU A 292 -18.14 35.07 -5.92
CA GLU A 292 -19.21 35.57 -5.06
C GLU A 292 -18.68 36.56 -3.98
N LYS A 293 -17.38 36.54 -3.67
CA LYS A 293 -16.72 37.42 -2.71
C LYS A 293 -16.16 38.69 -3.31
N ARG A 294 -16.19 38.83 -4.64
CA ARG A 294 -15.81 40.03 -5.41
C ARG A 294 -17.01 40.91 -5.72
#